data_ec83f963442e9a1a5fc3f9983eacd74f
#
_entry.id   ec83f963442e9a1a5fc3f9983eacd74f
#
_cell.length_a   1.000
_cell.length_b   1.000
_cell.length_c   1.000
_cell.angle_alpha   90.00
_cell.angle_beta   90.00
_cell.angle_gamma   90.00
#
_symmetry.space_group_name_H-M   'P 1'
#
loop_
_entity.id
_entity.type
_entity.pdbx_description
1 polymer ?
#
loop_
_entity_poly.entity_id
_entity_poly.type
_entity_poly.pdbx_seq_one_letter_code
_entity_poly.pdbx_strand_id
1 'polypeptide(L)'
;WKDHTTPGYAANQPEQPVVRVSWDEANAFCQKLGKMSGCNTSLPTETQWEWAARAGSADDFWFGSTSSDFGSFENLADSTTVDLAVTGVDPKPMRANDPMRKFWDFLPKVLNVNDHQLISGPVASYRPNPWGLYDMNGNVAEWTASDYIPYPLKEKANKETAEKKVVRGGSWRERPKYSTSAVRKAYLPWQRPMNVGFRIIVEDM
;
A
#
# COMPACT_ATOMS: atom_id res chain seq x y z
N TRP A 1 -10.27 9.17 18.16
CA TRP A 1 -9.69 9.23 16.82
C TRP A 1 -10.82 9.59 15.86
N LYS A 2 -10.71 10.73 15.17
CA LYS A 2 -11.62 11.01 14.06
C LYS A 2 -11.05 10.29 12.86
N ASP A 3 -11.59 9.11 12.62
CA ASP A 3 -11.31 8.38 11.40
C ASP A 3 -11.82 9.16 10.20
N HIS A 4 -11.12 9.05 9.10
CA HIS A 4 -11.31 9.61 7.80
C HIS A 4 -12.75 9.47 7.33
N THR A 5 -13.60 10.32 7.82
CA THR A 5 -15.03 10.38 7.52
C THR A 5 -15.36 11.57 6.64
N THR A 6 -14.41 12.04 5.82
CA THR A 6 -14.75 13.05 4.81
C THR A 6 -15.83 12.46 3.92
N PRO A 7 -17.04 13.07 3.85
CA PRO A 7 -18.12 12.52 3.06
C PRO A 7 -17.70 12.28 1.60
N GLY A 8 -17.97 11.07 1.07
CA GLY A 8 -17.56 10.64 -0.27
C GLY A 8 -16.10 10.14 -0.37
N TYR A 9 -15.34 10.18 0.72
CA TYR A 9 -13.92 9.78 0.76
C TYR A 9 -13.61 8.90 1.97
N ALA A 10 -14.55 8.08 2.37
CA ALA A 10 -14.39 7.19 3.51
C ALA A 10 -13.30 6.14 3.24
N ALA A 11 -12.35 6.02 4.16
CA ALA A 11 -11.24 5.05 4.11
C ALA A 11 -11.31 4.06 5.29
N ASN A 12 -12.50 3.82 5.84
CA ASN A 12 -12.72 2.98 7.02
C ASN A 12 -14.02 2.16 6.92
N GLN A 13 -14.46 1.86 5.69
CA GLN A 13 -15.61 0.98 5.48
C GLN A 13 -15.23 -0.48 5.79
N PRO A 14 -16.20 -1.34 6.16
CA PRO A 14 -15.92 -2.73 6.56
C PRO A 14 -15.13 -3.55 5.55
N GLU A 15 -15.35 -3.32 4.26
CA GLU A 15 -14.67 -4.04 3.18
C GLU A 15 -13.35 -3.40 2.75
N GLN A 16 -13.04 -2.19 3.22
CA GLN A 16 -11.77 -1.54 2.90
C GLN A 16 -10.64 -2.09 3.76
N PRO A 17 -9.39 -2.08 3.25
CA PRO A 17 -8.24 -2.44 4.05
C PRO A 17 -8.06 -1.48 5.22
N VAL A 18 -7.65 -1.99 6.37
CA VAL A 18 -7.28 -1.14 7.50
C VAL A 18 -6.10 -0.25 7.12
N VAL A 19 -6.17 1.03 7.45
CA VAL A 19 -5.08 2.00 7.28
C VAL A 19 -4.82 2.75 8.58
N ARG A 20 -3.75 3.54 8.62
CA ARG A 20 -3.33 4.29 9.83
C ARG A 20 -3.05 3.41 11.02
N VAL A 21 -2.60 2.25 10.76
CA VAL A 21 -2.08 1.32 11.75
C VAL A 21 -0.56 1.43 11.76
N SER A 22 0.04 1.48 12.94
CA SER A 22 1.48 1.40 13.10
C SER A 22 1.95 -0.05 12.92
N TRP A 23 3.24 -0.23 12.68
CA TRP A 23 3.84 -1.58 12.63
C TRP A 23 3.64 -2.32 13.96
N ASP A 24 3.80 -1.60 15.07
CA ASP A 24 3.62 -2.19 16.42
C ASP A 24 2.19 -2.70 16.61
N GLU A 25 1.18 -1.96 16.14
CA GLU A 25 -0.23 -2.37 16.21
C GLU A 25 -0.53 -3.54 15.28
N ALA A 26 -0.01 -3.53 14.05
CA ALA A 26 -0.15 -4.63 13.10
C ALA A 26 0.47 -5.92 13.64
N ASN A 27 1.67 -5.83 14.21
CA ASN A 27 2.35 -6.96 14.83
C ASN A 27 1.59 -7.48 16.07
N ALA A 28 1.08 -6.58 16.91
CA ALA A 28 0.25 -6.97 18.07
C ALA A 28 -1.06 -7.65 17.65
N PHE A 29 -1.66 -7.20 16.53
CA PHE A 29 -2.83 -7.86 15.94
C PHE A 29 -2.50 -9.31 15.53
N CYS A 30 -1.39 -9.53 14.81
CA CYS A 30 -0.94 -10.87 14.44
C CYS A 30 -0.78 -11.77 15.67
N GLN A 31 -0.07 -11.30 16.70
CA GLN A 31 0.14 -12.07 17.93
C GLN A 31 -1.18 -12.42 18.61
N LYS A 32 -2.14 -11.48 18.66
CA LYS A 32 -3.45 -11.74 19.27
C LYS A 32 -4.25 -12.75 18.45
N LEU A 33 -4.26 -12.61 17.13
CA LEU A 33 -4.96 -13.52 16.23
C LEU A 33 -4.40 -14.94 16.35
N GLY A 34 -3.07 -15.09 16.36
CA GLY A 34 -2.41 -16.39 16.54
C GLY A 34 -2.80 -17.08 17.85
N LYS A 35 -2.85 -16.33 18.97
CA LYS A 35 -3.32 -16.87 20.26
C LYS A 35 -4.78 -17.29 20.22
N MET A 36 -5.62 -16.61 19.46
CA MET A 36 -7.06 -16.91 19.37
C MET A 36 -7.35 -18.09 18.44
N SER A 37 -6.60 -18.23 17.35
CA SER A 37 -6.80 -19.24 16.32
C SER A 37 -6.02 -20.54 16.57
N GLY A 38 -5.01 -20.49 17.42
CA GLY A 38 -4.07 -21.60 17.62
C GLY A 38 -3.06 -21.78 16.48
N CYS A 39 -2.95 -20.82 15.56
CA CYS A 39 -2.01 -20.82 14.44
C CYS A 39 -0.84 -19.89 14.70
N ASN A 40 0.27 -20.09 13.99
CA ASN A 40 1.35 -19.12 13.97
C ASN A 40 1.00 -18.01 12.96
N THR A 41 0.77 -16.78 13.43
CA THR A 41 0.34 -15.65 12.61
C THR A 41 1.32 -14.49 12.73
N SER A 42 1.79 -13.98 11.58
CA SER A 42 2.76 -12.87 11.54
C SER A 42 2.55 -11.98 10.32
N LEU A 43 3.24 -10.85 10.30
CA LEU A 43 3.44 -10.09 9.07
C LEU A 43 4.39 -10.88 8.16
N PRO A 44 4.24 -10.81 6.82
CA PRO A 44 5.19 -11.41 5.90
C PRO A 44 6.56 -10.70 6.03
N THR A 45 7.64 -11.43 5.88
CA THR A 45 8.93 -10.82 5.60
C THR A 45 8.87 -10.10 4.23
N GLU A 46 9.77 -9.16 4.00
CA GLU A 46 9.84 -8.47 2.70
C GLU A 46 10.03 -9.45 1.54
N THR A 47 10.85 -10.47 1.73
CA THR A 47 11.10 -11.50 0.71
C THR A 47 9.86 -12.34 0.42
N GLN A 48 9.13 -12.76 1.45
CA GLN A 48 7.85 -13.48 1.28
C GLN A 48 6.83 -12.61 0.54
N TRP A 49 6.74 -11.34 0.93
CA TRP A 49 5.83 -10.38 0.31
C TRP A 49 6.13 -10.22 -1.19
N GLU A 50 7.40 -9.96 -1.57
CA GLU A 50 7.79 -9.76 -2.96
C GLU A 50 7.62 -11.03 -3.80
N TRP A 51 7.97 -12.19 -3.25
CA TRP A 51 7.77 -13.48 -3.90
C TRP A 51 6.28 -13.73 -4.20
N ALA A 52 5.41 -13.45 -3.24
CA ALA A 52 3.96 -13.54 -3.38
C ALA A 52 3.40 -12.53 -4.40
N ALA A 53 3.89 -11.28 -4.38
CA ALA A 53 3.46 -10.25 -5.31
C ALA A 53 3.82 -10.59 -6.77
N ARG A 54 5.02 -11.12 -7.00
CA ARG A 54 5.47 -11.51 -8.33
C ARG A 54 4.75 -12.72 -8.89
N ALA A 55 4.36 -13.66 -8.05
CA ALA A 55 3.69 -14.91 -8.46
C ALA A 55 4.36 -15.59 -9.67
N GLY A 56 5.71 -15.58 -9.73
CA GLY A 56 6.52 -16.14 -10.79
C GLY A 56 6.89 -15.15 -11.91
N SER A 57 6.36 -13.92 -11.92
CA SER A 57 6.72 -12.91 -12.93
C SER A 57 8.08 -12.27 -12.62
N ALA A 58 8.86 -12.00 -13.67
CA ALA A 58 10.08 -11.20 -13.62
C ALA A 58 9.84 -9.71 -13.93
N ASP A 59 8.64 -9.34 -14.38
CA ASP A 59 8.26 -7.99 -14.74
C ASP A 59 8.11 -7.05 -13.51
N ASP A 60 7.80 -5.79 -13.77
CA ASP A 60 7.54 -4.80 -12.72
C ASP A 60 6.37 -5.19 -11.81
N PHE A 61 5.33 -5.76 -12.43
CA PHE A 61 4.12 -6.30 -11.80
C PHE A 61 3.88 -7.72 -12.28
N TRP A 62 3.04 -8.47 -11.58
CA TRP A 62 2.63 -9.80 -12.04
C TRP A 62 1.87 -9.77 -13.37
N PHE A 63 1.24 -8.65 -13.73
CA PHE A 63 0.46 -8.44 -14.95
C PHE A 63 1.24 -7.69 -16.06
N GLY A 64 2.48 -7.28 -15.83
CA GLY A 64 3.31 -6.62 -16.84
C GLY A 64 4.20 -5.50 -16.30
N SER A 65 4.44 -4.47 -17.12
CA SER A 65 5.33 -3.36 -16.84
C SER A 65 4.61 -2.11 -16.29
N THR A 66 5.39 -1.11 -15.90
CA THR A 66 4.86 0.21 -15.47
C THR A 66 4.09 0.99 -16.54
N SER A 67 4.12 0.54 -17.80
CA SER A 67 3.33 1.10 -18.90
C SER A 67 2.06 0.31 -19.23
N SER A 68 1.83 -0.81 -18.55
CA SER A 68 0.61 -1.62 -18.73
C SER A 68 -0.62 -0.88 -18.20
N ASP A 69 -1.78 -1.15 -18.80
CA ASP A 69 -3.06 -0.73 -18.24
C ASP A 69 -3.33 -1.54 -16.97
N PHE A 70 -3.34 -0.87 -15.83
CA PHE A 70 -3.54 -1.49 -14.52
C PHE A 70 -5.01 -1.45 -14.05
N GLY A 71 -5.91 -0.76 -14.74
CA GLY A 71 -7.26 -0.46 -14.26
C GLY A 71 -8.14 -1.66 -13.91
N SER A 72 -7.76 -2.86 -14.36
CA SER A 72 -8.46 -4.11 -13.98
C SER A 72 -7.69 -4.94 -12.95
N PHE A 73 -6.51 -4.51 -12.54
CA PHE A 73 -5.58 -5.29 -11.74
C PHE A 73 -5.28 -4.65 -10.39
N GLU A 74 -5.18 -3.31 -10.35
CA GLU A 74 -4.69 -2.61 -9.17
C GLU A 74 -5.32 -1.21 -9.05
N ASN A 75 -5.46 -0.72 -7.83
CA ASN A 75 -5.86 0.64 -7.51
C ASN A 75 -4.63 1.52 -7.32
N LEU A 76 -4.35 2.37 -8.31
CA LEU A 76 -3.19 3.27 -8.35
C LEU A 76 -3.63 4.70 -8.75
N ALA A 77 -2.72 5.66 -8.65
CA ALA A 77 -3.01 7.04 -9.01
C ALA A 77 -3.29 7.21 -10.51
N ASP A 78 -4.55 7.33 -10.85
CA ASP A 78 -5.12 7.35 -12.20
C ASP A 78 -5.96 8.62 -12.49
N SER A 79 -6.79 8.58 -13.52
CA SER A 79 -7.65 9.69 -13.91
C SER A 79 -8.73 10.05 -12.87
N THR A 80 -9.16 9.12 -12.02
CA THR A 80 -10.17 9.38 -10.97
C THR A 80 -9.64 10.34 -9.92
N THR A 81 -8.34 10.31 -9.66
CA THR A 81 -7.69 11.11 -8.61
C THR A 81 -7.28 12.52 -9.06
N VAL A 82 -7.64 12.95 -10.29
CA VAL A 82 -7.24 14.27 -10.85
C VAL A 82 -7.72 15.44 -10.00
N ASP A 83 -8.93 15.32 -9.46
CA ASP A 83 -9.54 16.37 -8.65
C ASP A 83 -9.41 16.10 -7.14
N LEU A 84 -8.49 15.23 -6.76
CA LEU A 84 -8.24 14.90 -5.37
C LEU A 84 -6.96 15.55 -4.87
N ALA A 85 -7.08 16.35 -3.82
CA ALA A 85 -5.94 16.84 -3.05
C ALA A 85 -5.81 16.02 -1.77
N VAL A 86 -4.59 15.64 -1.44
CA VAL A 86 -4.27 15.10 -0.13
C VAL A 86 -3.48 16.16 0.63
N THR A 87 -4.20 16.95 1.43
CA THR A 87 -3.61 17.95 2.31
C THR A 87 -3.64 17.42 3.74
N GLY A 88 -2.48 17.36 4.36
CA GLY A 88 -2.36 16.73 5.67
C GLY A 88 -2.60 15.22 5.57
N VAL A 89 -3.61 14.73 6.26
CA VAL A 89 -3.88 13.30 6.40
C VAL A 89 -5.18 12.84 5.75
N ASP A 90 -6.00 13.76 5.24
CA ASP A 90 -7.31 13.44 4.64
C ASP A 90 -7.33 13.78 3.14
N PRO A 91 -7.83 12.85 2.30
CA PRO A 91 -8.16 13.19 0.94
C PRO A 91 -9.34 14.19 0.92
N LYS A 92 -9.24 15.21 0.07
CA LYS A 92 -10.28 16.23 -0.10
C LYS A 92 -10.45 16.56 -1.57
N PRO A 93 -11.69 16.87 -2.02
CA PRO A 93 -11.90 17.35 -3.37
C PRO A 93 -11.18 18.69 -3.57
N MET A 94 -10.49 18.83 -4.69
CA MET A 94 -9.94 20.12 -5.12
C MET A 94 -11.04 20.98 -5.73
N ARG A 95 -11.15 22.22 -5.27
CA ARG A 95 -12.04 23.20 -5.91
C ARG A 95 -11.49 23.59 -7.28
N ALA A 96 -12.38 23.95 -8.21
CA ALA A 96 -11.98 24.37 -9.57
C ALA A 96 -10.90 25.47 -9.57
N ASN A 97 -10.95 26.39 -8.60
CA ASN A 97 -10.03 27.50 -8.46
C ASN A 97 -8.94 27.25 -7.39
N ASP A 98 -8.70 26.01 -6.99
CA ASP A 98 -7.70 25.71 -5.98
C ASP A 98 -6.29 26.05 -6.53
N PRO A 99 -5.51 26.88 -5.82
CA PRO A 99 -4.15 27.22 -6.22
C PRO A 99 -3.25 25.98 -6.40
N MET A 100 -3.54 24.91 -5.68
CA MET A 100 -2.81 23.64 -5.77
C MET A 100 -3.04 22.94 -7.12
N ARG A 101 -4.10 23.25 -7.86
CA ARG A 101 -4.30 22.71 -9.23
C ARG A 101 -3.15 23.04 -10.18
N LYS A 102 -2.44 24.13 -9.95
CA LYS A 102 -1.22 24.47 -10.71
C LYS A 102 -0.06 23.53 -10.43
N PHE A 103 -0.11 22.81 -9.32
CA PHE A 103 0.91 21.87 -8.86
C PHE A 103 0.41 20.42 -8.90
N TRP A 104 -0.66 20.14 -9.66
CA TRP A 104 -1.20 18.78 -9.80
C TRP A 104 -0.16 17.78 -10.32
N ASP A 105 0.86 18.24 -11.04
CA ASP A 105 2.05 17.44 -11.41
C ASP A 105 2.86 16.96 -10.19
N PHE A 106 2.64 17.57 -9.03
CA PHE A 106 3.30 17.16 -7.78
C PHE A 106 2.87 15.77 -7.33
N LEU A 107 1.69 15.33 -7.73
CA LEU A 107 1.19 13.96 -7.57
C LEU A 107 0.84 13.41 -8.97
N PRO A 108 1.85 13.03 -9.75
CA PRO A 108 1.64 12.61 -11.12
C PRO A 108 0.80 11.33 -11.17
N LYS A 109 -0.17 11.33 -12.09
CA LYS A 109 -1.20 10.32 -12.26
C LYS A 109 -1.14 9.75 -13.66
N VAL A 110 -1.75 8.60 -13.88
CA VAL A 110 -1.88 7.98 -15.20
C VAL A 110 -3.23 8.34 -15.77
N LEU A 111 -3.28 9.37 -16.61
CA LEU A 111 -4.53 9.98 -17.07
C LEU A 111 -5.33 9.15 -18.09
N ASN A 112 -4.72 8.16 -18.71
CA ASN A 112 -5.34 7.27 -19.69
C ASN A 112 -5.85 5.97 -19.10
N VAL A 113 -5.78 5.81 -17.78
CA VAL A 113 -6.32 4.66 -17.04
C VAL A 113 -7.40 5.15 -16.09
N ASN A 114 -8.37 4.30 -15.82
CA ASN A 114 -9.42 4.49 -14.83
C ASN A 114 -9.65 3.16 -14.11
N ASP A 115 -9.26 3.09 -12.84
CA ASP A 115 -9.44 1.91 -12.00
C ASP A 115 -10.77 1.91 -11.23
N HIS A 116 -11.57 2.97 -11.43
CA HIS A 116 -12.89 3.18 -10.81
C HIS A 116 -12.88 3.39 -9.29
N GLN A 117 -11.72 3.62 -8.68
CA GLN A 117 -11.59 3.94 -7.27
C GLN A 117 -10.94 5.30 -7.07
N LEU A 118 -11.48 6.08 -6.17
CA LEU A 118 -10.97 7.43 -5.89
C LEU A 118 -9.88 7.42 -4.80
N ILE A 119 -10.03 6.52 -3.85
CA ILE A 119 -9.11 6.23 -2.74
C ILE A 119 -9.04 4.71 -2.55
N SER A 120 -8.63 4.23 -1.37
CA SER A 120 -8.67 2.78 -1.12
C SER A 120 -10.07 2.21 -1.33
N GLY A 121 -10.16 1.19 -2.17
CA GLY A 121 -11.38 0.45 -2.46
C GLY A 121 -11.56 -0.77 -1.56
N PRO A 122 -12.70 -1.48 -1.70
CA PRO A 122 -12.89 -2.76 -1.03
C PRO A 122 -11.78 -3.75 -1.42
N VAL A 123 -11.37 -4.58 -0.48
CA VAL A 123 -10.37 -5.64 -0.75
C VAL A 123 -10.90 -6.63 -1.78
N ALA A 124 -9.98 -7.19 -2.59
CA ALA A 124 -10.29 -8.16 -3.64
C ALA A 124 -11.26 -7.64 -4.73
N SER A 125 -11.28 -6.33 -5.00
CA SER A 125 -12.08 -5.75 -6.07
C SER A 125 -11.49 -5.92 -7.46
N TYR A 126 -10.21 -6.26 -7.56
CA TYR A 126 -9.47 -6.44 -8.80
C TYR A 126 -9.15 -7.90 -9.08
N ARG A 127 -8.51 -8.17 -10.21
CA ARG A 127 -8.10 -9.54 -10.57
C ARG A 127 -6.98 -10.02 -9.65
N PRO A 128 -7.04 -11.25 -9.16
CA PRO A 128 -5.95 -11.82 -8.38
C PRO A 128 -4.74 -12.13 -9.27
N ASN A 129 -3.57 -12.19 -8.67
CA ASN A 129 -2.39 -12.69 -9.33
C ASN A 129 -2.50 -14.22 -9.61
N PRO A 130 -1.57 -14.85 -10.37
CA PRO A 130 -1.61 -16.26 -10.69
C PRO A 130 -1.66 -17.22 -9.49
N TRP A 131 -1.33 -16.73 -8.29
CA TRP A 131 -1.41 -17.51 -7.04
C TRP A 131 -2.69 -17.22 -6.23
N GLY A 132 -3.64 -16.48 -6.79
CA GLY A 132 -4.92 -16.15 -6.15
C GLY A 132 -4.84 -15.03 -5.13
N LEU A 133 -3.78 -14.24 -5.10
CA LEU A 133 -3.60 -13.13 -4.17
C LEU A 133 -4.06 -11.82 -4.81
N TYR A 134 -4.86 -11.07 -4.07
CA TYR A 134 -5.44 -9.79 -4.48
C TYR A 134 -4.64 -8.61 -3.93
N ASP A 135 -4.74 -7.46 -4.60
CA ASP A 135 -4.25 -6.15 -4.14
C ASP A 135 -2.78 -6.17 -3.70
N MET A 136 -1.95 -6.95 -4.41
CA MET A 136 -0.53 -7.05 -4.08
C MET A 136 0.23 -5.76 -4.38
N ASN A 137 -0.23 -5.01 -5.38
CA ASN A 137 0.31 -3.71 -5.72
C ASN A 137 -0.86 -2.70 -5.75
N GLY A 138 -0.70 -1.53 -5.16
CA GLY A 138 -1.79 -0.56 -5.08
C GLY A 138 -2.75 -0.78 -3.92
N ASN A 139 -3.93 -0.21 -3.99
CA ASN A 139 -4.92 -0.07 -2.94
C ASN A 139 -4.31 0.56 -1.66
N VAL A 140 -3.66 -0.20 -0.80
CA VAL A 140 -2.86 0.34 0.31
C VAL A 140 -1.49 -0.33 0.34
N ALA A 141 -0.47 0.43 0.72
CA ALA A 141 0.85 -0.12 0.96
C ALA A 141 0.84 -0.96 2.25
N GLU A 142 1.77 -1.90 2.39
CA GLU A 142 1.68 -2.91 3.43
C GLU A 142 2.95 -3.03 4.26
N TRP A 143 2.78 -3.04 5.58
CA TRP A 143 3.84 -3.35 6.52
C TRP A 143 4.36 -4.77 6.31
N THR A 144 5.68 -4.92 6.38
CA THR A 144 6.35 -6.23 6.46
C THR A 144 7.05 -6.41 7.81
N ALA A 145 7.42 -7.63 8.15
CA ALA A 145 8.19 -7.91 9.36
C ALA A 145 9.64 -7.40 9.29
N SER A 146 10.16 -7.10 8.08
CA SER A 146 11.58 -6.82 7.84
C SER A 146 12.00 -5.42 8.24
N ASP A 147 13.20 -5.32 8.78
CA ASP A 147 13.89 -4.04 8.98
C ASP A 147 14.39 -3.47 7.64
N TYR A 148 14.38 -2.16 7.52
CA TYR A 148 14.80 -1.51 6.29
C TYR A 148 16.33 -1.35 6.25
N ILE A 149 16.96 -2.04 5.31
CA ILE A 149 18.38 -1.89 4.99
C ILE A 149 18.48 -1.33 3.56
N PRO A 150 19.09 -0.14 3.36
CA PRO A 150 19.23 0.45 2.02
C PRO A 150 20.15 -0.39 1.11
N TYR A 151 19.89 -0.34 -0.20
CA TYR A 151 20.81 -0.90 -1.19
C TYR A 151 21.93 0.10 -1.56
N PRO A 152 23.15 -0.36 -1.87
CA PRO A 152 23.64 -1.73 -1.68
C PRO A 152 23.63 -2.10 -0.19
N LEU A 153 23.38 -3.36 0.10
CA LEU A 153 23.36 -3.87 1.48
C LEU A 153 24.71 -3.54 2.15
N LYS A 154 24.72 -2.54 3.00
CA LYS A 154 25.87 -2.20 3.85
C LYS A 154 25.77 -3.02 5.13
N GLU A 155 26.89 -3.53 5.61
CA GLU A 155 26.95 -4.34 6.83
C GLU A 155 26.40 -3.63 8.08
N LYS A 156 26.27 -2.30 8.03
CA LYS A 156 25.66 -1.51 9.10
C LYS A 156 24.66 -0.52 8.52
N ALA A 157 23.39 -0.67 8.88
CA ALA A 157 22.44 0.40 8.77
C ALA A 157 22.96 1.62 9.53
N ASN A 158 22.85 2.83 8.95
CA ASN A 158 23.13 4.03 9.73
C ASN A 158 22.01 4.22 10.79
N LYS A 159 22.29 5.03 11.82
CA LYS A 159 21.36 5.22 12.95
C LYS A 159 19.95 5.66 12.52
N GLU A 160 19.82 6.35 11.37
CA GLU A 160 18.53 6.85 10.85
C GLU A 160 17.71 5.77 10.15
N THR A 161 18.32 4.69 9.68
CA THR A 161 17.63 3.60 8.97
C THR A 161 17.44 2.36 9.84
N ALA A 162 18.23 2.20 10.90
CA ALA A 162 18.25 1.01 11.75
C ALA A 162 16.92 0.73 12.49
N GLU A 163 16.04 1.73 12.59
CA GLU A 163 14.76 1.61 13.31
C GLU A 163 13.54 1.53 12.39
N LYS A 164 13.75 1.61 11.06
CA LYS A 164 12.63 1.63 10.13
C LYS A 164 12.23 0.23 9.68
N LYS A 165 10.94 0.05 9.46
CA LYS A 165 10.35 -1.17 8.88
C LYS A 165 10.04 -0.98 7.41
N VAL A 166 10.17 -2.05 6.65
CA VAL A 166 9.87 -2.04 5.21
C VAL A 166 8.37 -2.03 4.98
N VAL A 167 7.95 -1.20 4.02
CA VAL A 167 6.60 -1.14 3.47
C VAL A 167 6.65 -1.39 1.97
N ARG A 168 5.73 -2.18 1.45
CA ARG A 168 5.70 -2.67 0.07
C ARG A 168 4.37 -2.35 -0.62
N GLY A 169 4.33 -2.52 -1.95
CA GLY A 169 3.12 -2.53 -2.77
C GLY A 169 2.69 -1.18 -3.34
N GLY A 170 2.99 -0.08 -2.70
CA GLY A 170 2.40 1.21 -3.07
C GLY A 170 0.92 1.28 -2.71
N SER A 171 0.21 2.30 -3.17
CA SER A 171 -1.20 2.52 -2.83
C SER A 171 -1.93 3.31 -3.91
N TRP A 172 -3.23 3.48 -3.76
CA TRP A 172 -4.08 4.32 -4.61
C TRP A 172 -3.50 5.71 -4.92
N ARG A 173 -2.57 6.18 -4.13
CA ARG A 173 -1.94 7.50 -4.24
C ARG A 173 -0.72 7.54 -5.16
N GLU A 174 -0.07 6.41 -5.37
CA GLU A 174 1.16 6.29 -6.13
C GLU A 174 0.90 5.82 -7.55
N ARG A 175 1.65 6.38 -8.51
CA ARG A 175 1.66 5.88 -9.88
C ARG A 175 2.50 4.60 -10.02
N PRO A 176 2.33 3.83 -11.11
CA PRO A 176 2.96 2.52 -11.32
C PRO A 176 4.44 2.44 -10.94
N LYS A 177 5.27 3.39 -11.38
CA LYS A 177 6.72 3.34 -11.10
C LYS A 177 7.10 3.37 -9.60
N TYR A 178 6.18 3.76 -8.72
CA TYR A 178 6.37 3.79 -7.27
C TYR A 178 5.60 2.69 -6.54
N SER A 179 5.02 1.76 -7.30
CA SER A 179 4.19 0.68 -6.77
C SER A 179 4.59 -0.69 -7.31
N THR A 180 5.70 -0.78 -8.07
CA THR A 180 6.17 -2.07 -8.60
C THR A 180 6.49 -3.06 -7.48
N SER A 181 6.48 -4.34 -7.82
CA SER A 181 6.80 -5.41 -6.85
C SER A 181 8.18 -5.25 -6.19
N ALA A 182 9.10 -4.49 -6.79
CA ALA A 182 10.43 -4.21 -6.26
C ALA A 182 10.52 -2.95 -5.40
N VAL A 183 9.55 -2.04 -5.49
CA VAL A 183 9.60 -0.76 -4.76
C VAL A 183 9.50 -0.99 -3.26
N ARG A 184 10.38 -0.31 -2.55
CA ARG A 184 10.50 -0.35 -1.09
C ARG A 184 10.29 1.03 -0.50
N LYS A 185 9.47 1.13 0.53
CA LYS A 185 9.36 2.31 1.39
C LYS A 185 9.75 1.94 2.81
N ALA A 186 10.05 2.94 3.63
CA ALA A 186 10.45 2.71 5.00
C ALA A 186 9.87 3.77 5.93
N TYR A 187 9.26 3.32 7.02
CA TYR A 187 8.72 4.18 8.07
C TYR A 187 9.17 3.67 9.44
N LEU A 188 9.18 4.57 10.42
CA LEU A 188 9.40 4.20 11.81
C LEU A 188 8.21 3.37 12.33
N PRO A 189 8.41 2.37 13.20
CA PRO A 189 7.38 1.40 13.59
C PRO A 189 6.16 2.03 14.28
N TRP A 190 6.31 3.20 14.88
CA TRP A 190 5.23 3.93 15.54
C TRP A 190 4.42 4.85 14.59
N GLN A 191 4.92 5.09 13.35
CA GLN A 191 4.20 5.93 12.39
C GLN A 191 2.94 5.24 11.89
N ARG A 192 1.90 6.06 11.61
CA ARG A 192 0.60 5.61 11.09
C ARG A 192 0.28 6.31 9.78
N PRO A 193 0.95 5.92 8.68
CA PRO A 193 0.70 6.55 7.39
C PRO A 193 -0.75 6.28 6.93
N MET A 194 -1.35 7.28 6.29
CA MET A 194 -2.76 7.24 5.90
C MET A 194 -3.11 6.20 4.83
N ASN A 195 -2.14 5.71 4.12
CA ASN A 195 -2.25 4.79 3.00
C ASN A 195 -1.45 3.49 3.22
N VAL A 196 -1.17 3.16 4.47
CA VAL A 196 -0.45 1.94 4.85
C VAL A 196 -1.32 1.09 5.75
N GLY A 197 -1.52 -0.13 5.34
CA GLY A 197 -2.15 -1.21 6.07
C GLY A 197 -1.20 -2.40 6.24
N PHE A 198 -1.72 -3.61 6.24
CA PHE A 198 -0.93 -4.83 6.32
C PHE A 198 -1.73 -6.05 5.85
N ARG A 199 -1.01 -7.10 5.47
CA ARG A 199 -1.53 -8.46 5.32
C ARG A 199 -0.84 -9.39 6.29
N ILE A 200 -1.41 -10.54 6.51
CA ILE A 200 -0.88 -11.55 7.42
C ILE A 200 -0.50 -12.82 6.65
N ILE A 201 0.44 -13.56 7.21
CA ILE A 201 0.67 -14.96 6.89
C ILE A 201 0.21 -15.81 8.07
N VAL A 202 -0.30 -16.98 7.75
CA VAL A 202 -0.71 -18.00 8.72
C VAL A 202 0.06 -19.27 8.38
N GLU A 203 0.74 -19.83 9.36
CA GLU A 203 1.45 -21.10 9.24
C GLU A 203 0.76 -22.11 10.15
N ASP A 204 0.46 -23.28 9.62
CA ASP A 204 -0.03 -24.39 10.44
C ASP A 204 1.06 -24.82 11.42
N MET A 205 0.65 -25.17 12.65
CA MET A 205 1.57 -25.68 13.67
C MET A 205 1.90 -27.15 13.43
#